data_a3477caf877981d6dbdd41e0929a0e15
#
_entry.id   a3477caf877981d6dbdd41e0929a0e15
#
_cell.length_a   1.000
_cell.length_b   1.000
_cell.length_c   1.000
_cell.angle_alpha   90.00
_cell.angle_beta   90.00
_cell.angle_gamma   90.00
#
_symmetry.space_group_name_H-M   'P 1'
#
loop_
_entity.id
_entity.type
_entity.pdbx_description
1 polymer ?
#
loop_
_entity_poly.entity_id
_entity_poly.type
_entity_poly.pdbx_seq_one_letter_code
_entity_poly.pdbx_strand_id
1 'polypeptide(L)'
;MRGIVFIGTSQYDVLGLFLKEIIKGFEINGCEILTIDRANENYMDLLAQALTGEYEYDFIFDINGILMGHDRLYTFFKQKYVAFLVDHPMYHHKRLMRQHKPYYVTTIDKDHIDYLKKYYPHLDRIKFVPHGGIGQDRIEEYKNRKIDVLFLGSYENPKKKLEYTERIPNGMRELIVDTCKILETKTQWTMEQALLYQLEMRQLKMTNSDMSEIMSDLVFIDEYIRAYYRDKVIRTLGENGVTVEVYGNGWEEFDGNQTDFIHIHESVSYMESLELMGQAKIVLNVMPWFKKGSHERVFTTMMNGALCMTDRSEYLEEVFTDKKELVFYDLKEVEKLPGLIQEYLNQNEKAKEIALAGKEKSEADHTWKKRGQELLDWIVEES
;
A
#
# COMPACT_ATOMS: atom_id res chain seq x y z
N MET A 1 -27.26 8.41 -9.52
CA MET A 1 -26.36 7.33 -9.99
C MET A 1 -26.45 6.15 -9.06
N ARG A 2 -26.35 4.92 -9.57
CA ARG A 2 -26.35 3.70 -8.77
C ARG A 2 -25.10 2.88 -9.06
N GLY A 3 -24.46 2.38 -8.02
CA GLY A 3 -23.26 1.54 -8.13
C GLY A 3 -23.42 0.20 -7.44
N ILE A 4 -22.68 -0.80 -7.92
CA ILE A 4 -22.49 -2.08 -7.23
C ILE A 4 -21.07 -2.10 -6.68
N VAL A 5 -20.91 -2.40 -5.39
CA VAL A 5 -19.60 -2.55 -4.76
C VAL A 5 -19.44 -3.98 -4.26
N PHE A 6 -18.40 -4.67 -4.78
CA PHE A 6 -18.05 -6.01 -4.32
C PHE A 6 -17.03 -5.93 -3.18
N ILE A 7 -17.35 -6.59 -2.06
CA ILE A 7 -16.44 -6.77 -0.94
C ILE A 7 -15.93 -8.22 -0.96
N GLY A 8 -14.61 -8.37 -0.98
CA GLY A 8 -13.94 -9.66 -0.85
C GLY A 8 -13.36 -9.85 0.55
N THR A 9 -13.17 -11.11 0.93
CA THR A 9 -12.41 -11.46 2.13
C THR A 9 -10.93 -11.36 1.81
N SER A 10 -10.19 -10.45 2.41
CA SER A 10 -8.74 -10.36 2.25
C SER A 10 -8.08 -9.63 3.42
N GLN A 11 -6.85 -10.05 3.72
CA GLN A 11 -5.89 -9.36 4.59
C GLN A 11 -6.51 -8.65 5.82
N TYR A 12 -6.90 -9.40 6.84
CA TYR A 12 -7.33 -8.85 8.15
C TYR A 12 -8.52 -7.88 8.09
N ASP A 13 -9.41 -8.01 7.11
CA ASP A 13 -10.57 -7.13 6.84
C ASP A 13 -10.24 -5.65 6.58
N VAL A 14 -8.96 -5.30 6.42
CA VAL A 14 -8.51 -3.91 6.20
C VAL A 14 -9.14 -3.32 4.94
N LEU A 15 -9.18 -4.09 3.85
CA LEU A 15 -9.76 -3.62 2.58
C LEU A 15 -11.26 -3.42 2.68
N GLY A 16 -11.95 -4.19 3.52
CA GLY A 16 -13.37 -3.99 3.82
C GLY A 16 -13.63 -2.66 4.54
N LEU A 17 -12.73 -2.24 5.45
CA LEU A 17 -12.81 -0.94 6.11
C LEU A 17 -12.57 0.21 5.13
N PHE A 18 -11.58 0.10 4.24
CA PHE A 18 -11.33 1.10 3.20
C PHE A 18 -12.53 1.25 2.27
N LEU A 19 -13.11 0.12 1.83
CA LEU A 19 -14.32 0.13 1.01
C LEU A 19 -15.50 0.81 1.69
N LYS A 20 -15.73 0.55 2.99
CA LYS A 20 -16.79 1.21 3.75
C LYS A 20 -16.64 2.74 3.76
N GLU A 21 -15.41 3.24 3.92
CA GLU A 21 -15.13 4.67 3.88
C GLU A 21 -15.26 5.26 2.45
N ILE A 22 -14.84 4.53 1.43
CA ILE A 22 -15.04 4.91 0.02
C ILE A 22 -16.54 4.98 -0.31
N ILE A 23 -17.34 4.01 0.11
CA ILE A 23 -18.80 3.98 -0.07
C ILE A 23 -19.45 5.23 0.55
N LYS A 24 -19.04 5.62 1.76
CA LYS A 24 -19.51 6.88 2.37
C LYS A 24 -19.22 8.10 1.47
N GLY A 25 -18.06 8.09 0.78
CA GLY A 25 -17.72 9.12 -0.20
C GLY A 25 -18.68 9.13 -1.41
N PHE A 26 -19.07 7.96 -1.90
CA PHE A 26 -20.08 7.83 -2.97
C PHE A 26 -21.46 8.32 -2.52
N GLU A 27 -21.91 7.88 -1.35
CA GLU A 27 -23.25 8.20 -0.80
C GLU A 27 -23.44 9.69 -0.51
N ILE A 28 -22.42 10.38 0.03
CA ILE A 28 -22.46 11.83 0.29
C ILE A 28 -22.70 12.62 -1.00
N ASN A 29 -22.23 12.10 -2.15
CA ASN A 29 -22.46 12.70 -3.46
C ASN A 29 -23.75 12.17 -4.14
N GLY A 30 -24.66 11.58 -3.38
CA GLY A 30 -25.99 11.15 -3.86
C GLY A 30 -25.97 9.88 -4.70
N CYS A 31 -24.94 9.05 -4.60
CA CYS A 31 -24.88 7.75 -5.24
C CYS A 31 -25.53 6.68 -4.35
N GLU A 32 -26.46 5.90 -4.89
CA GLU A 32 -27.03 4.72 -4.22
C GLU A 32 -26.11 3.51 -4.47
N ILE A 33 -25.70 2.83 -3.41
CA ILE A 33 -24.76 1.71 -3.51
C ILE A 33 -25.42 0.40 -3.07
N LEU A 34 -25.41 -0.59 -3.97
CA LEU A 34 -25.63 -1.99 -3.63
C LEU A 34 -24.30 -2.63 -3.24
N THR A 35 -24.16 -2.97 -1.97
CA THR A 35 -22.96 -3.67 -1.47
C THR A 35 -23.18 -5.17 -1.49
N ILE A 36 -22.31 -5.89 -2.22
CA ILE A 36 -22.30 -7.37 -2.31
C ILE A 36 -21.08 -7.89 -1.57
N ASP A 37 -21.29 -8.35 -0.35
CA ASP A 37 -20.26 -8.93 0.51
C ASP A 37 -20.43 -10.45 0.57
N ARG A 38 -19.41 -11.20 0.17
CA ARG A 38 -19.41 -12.67 0.18
C ARG A 38 -19.49 -13.28 1.57
N ALA A 39 -19.19 -12.52 2.60
CA ALA A 39 -19.33 -12.98 3.99
C ALA A 39 -20.77 -12.91 4.50
N ASN A 40 -21.66 -12.18 3.81
CA ASN A 40 -23.05 -12.02 4.24
C ASN A 40 -23.91 -13.23 3.84
N GLU A 41 -24.82 -13.65 4.71
CA GLU A 41 -25.75 -14.77 4.47
C GLU A 41 -26.64 -14.53 3.25
N ASN A 42 -27.00 -13.28 2.96
CA ASN A 42 -27.85 -12.89 1.83
C ASN A 42 -27.06 -12.59 0.53
N TYR A 43 -25.78 -13.00 0.46
CA TYR A 43 -24.91 -12.76 -0.71
C TYR A 43 -25.57 -13.16 -2.04
N MET A 44 -26.19 -14.36 -2.08
CA MET A 44 -26.81 -14.87 -3.31
C MET A 44 -28.04 -14.08 -3.73
N ASP A 45 -28.84 -13.56 -2.79
CA ASP A 45 -30.00 -12.73 -3.06
C ASP A 45 -29.59 -11.37 -3.63
N LEU A 46 -28.56 -10.74 -3.02
CA LEU A 46 -28.01 -9.48 -3.51
C LEU A 46 -27.36 -9.63 -4.90
N LEU A 47 -26.68 -10.75 -5.14
CA LEU A 47 -26.13 -11.05 -6.45
C LEU A 47 -27.26 -11.26 -7.49
N ALA A 48 -28.31 -12.00 -7.14
CA ALA A 48 -29.49 -12.16 -8.00
C ALA A 48 -30.15 -10.81 -8.32
N GLN A 49 -30.34 -9.95 -7.34
CA GLN A 49 -30.85 -8.58 -7.52
C GLN A 49 -29.98 -7.79 -8.52
N ALA A 50 -28.65 -7.86 -8.39
CA ALA A 50 -27.73 -7.17 -9.29
C ALA A 50 -27.82 -7.69 -10.75
N LEU A 51 -28.19 -8.97 -10.95
CA LEU A 51 -28.20 -9.64 -12.26
C LEU A 51 -29.59 -9.62 -12.93
N THR A 52 -30.68 -9.51 -12.17
CA THR A 52 -32.05 -9.63 -12.71
C THR A 52 -32.51 -8.42 -13.50
N GLY A 53 -31.78 -7.31 -13.45
CA GLY A 53 -32.15 -6.06 -14.15
C GLY A 53 -33.33 -5.32 -13.52
N GLU A 54 -33.74 -5.65 -12.31
CA GLU A 54 -34.78 -4.92 -11.57
C GLU A 54 -34.41 -3.46 -11.36
N TYR A 55 -33.08 -3.22 -11.23
CA TYR A 55 -32.49 -1.88 -11.12
C TYR A 55 -31.41 -1.70 -12.18
N GLU A 56 -31.34 -0.51 -12.78
CA GLU A 56 -30.22 -0.13 -13.64
C GLU A 56 -29.06 0.38 -12.76
N TYR A 57 -27.87 -0.19 -12.94
CA TYR A 57 -26.64 0.24 -12.30
C TYR A 57 -25.69 0.85 -13.33
N ASP A 58 -25.06 1.96 -12.97
CA ASP A 58 -24.16 2.71 -13.84
C ASP A 58 -22.74 2.15 -13.85
N PHE A 59 -22.27 1.64 -12.69
CA PHE A 59 -20.92 1.11 -12.53
C PHE A 59 -20.84 -0.03 -11.51
N ILE A 60 -19.72 -0.76 -11.59
CA ILE A 60 -19.30 -1.74 -10.61
C ILE A 60 -17.93 -1.31 -10.10
N PHE A 61 -17.71 -1.44 -8.80
CA PHE A 61 -16.49 -1.06 -8.14
C PHE A 61 -16.00 -2.17 -7.20
N ASP A 62 -14.71 -2.45 -7.21
CA ASP A 62 -14.06 -3.24 -6.17
C ASP A 62 -12.59 -2.84 -5.98
N ILE A 63 -11.96 -3.36 -4.92
CA ILE A 63 -10.53 -3.26 -4.70
C ILE A 63 -9.83 -4.47 -5.34
N ASN A 64 -8.71 -4.21 -6.01
CA ASN A 64 -7.82 -5.20 -6.60
C ASN A 64 -8.43 -6.10 -7.70
N GLY A 65 -9.51 -5.67 -8.33
CA GLY A 65 -10.09 -6.41 -9.44
C GLY A 65 -10.68 -7.77 -9.04
N ILE A 66 -11.30 -7.86 -7.86
CA ILE A 66 -11.80 -9.12 -7.29
C ILE A 66 -12.81 -9.80 -8.20
N LEU A 67 -13.74 -9.04 -8.79
CA LEU A 67 -14.75 -9.57 -9.69
C LEU A 67 -14.10 -10.25 -10.91
N MET A 68 -13.03 -9.69 -11.46
CA MET A 68 -12.28 -10.27 -12.58
C MET A 68 -11.57 -11.58 -12.23
N GLY A 69 -11.39 -11.88 -10.96
CA GLY A 69 -10.90 -13.18 -10.47
C GLY A 69 -11.91 -14.32 -10.62
N HIS A 70 -13.19 -14.03 -10.92
CA HIS A 70 -14.27 -14.99 -11.04
C HIS A 70 -14.65 -15.24 -12.50
N ASP A 71 -14.13 -16.29 -13.11
CA ASP A 71 -14.21 -16.60 -14.55
C ASP A 71 -15.60 -16.52 -15.20
N ARG A 72 -16.66 -16.76 -14.43
CA ARG A 72 -18.03 -16.73 -14.97
C ARG A 72 -18.80 -15.47 -14.53
N LEU A 73 -18.50 -14.92 -13.38
CA LEU A 73 -19.32 -13.88 -12.79
C LEU A 73 -19.22 -12.54 -13.52
N TYR A 74 -18.00 -12.07 -13.81
CA TYR A 74 -17.80 -10.78 -14.46
C TYR A 74 -18.46 -10.70 -15.86
N THR A 75 -18.66 -11.83 -16.55
CA THR A 75 -19.23 -11.85 -17.90
C THR A 75 -20.72 -11.50 -17.95
N PHE A 76 -21.41 -11.58 -16.82
CA PHE A 76 -22.81 -11.23 -16.71
C PHE A 76 -23.06 -9.72 -16.60
N PHE A 77 -22.02 -8.97 -16.23
CA PHE A 77 -22.11 -7.53 -16.04
C PHE A 77 -21.72 -6.79 -17.33
N LYS A 78 -22.45 -5.70 -17.62
CA LYS A 78 -22.24 -4.82 -18.79
C LYS A 78 -21.86 -3.39 -18.40
N GLN A 79 -21.95 -3.08 -17.12
CA GLN A 79 -21.67 -1.77 -16.56
C GLN A 79 -20.19 -1.43 -16.65
N LYS A 80 -19.84 -0.15 -16.50
CA LYS A 80 -18.45 0.26 -16.26
C LYS A 80 -17.89 -0.51 -15.09
N TYR A 81 -16.77 -1.18 -15.28
CA TYR A 81 -16.08 -1.85 -14.21
C TYR A 81 -14.87 -1.02 -13.77
N VAL A 82 -14.81 -0.67 -12.50
CA VAL A 82 -13.76 0.13 -11.89
C VAL A 82 -13.01 -0.70 -10.85
N ALA A 83 -11.78 -1.07 -11.13
CA ALA A 83 -10.89 -1.74 -10.20
C ALA A 83 -9.93 -0.74 -9.55
N PHE A 84 -10.02 -0.59 -8.23
CA PHE A 84 -9.07 0.21 -7.46
C PHE A 84 -7.92 -0.68 -6.96
N LEU A 85 -6.75 -0.55 -7.58
CA LEU A 85 -5.59 -1.34 -7.18
C LEU A 85 -4.89 -0.68 -5.99
N VAL A 86 -4.71 -1.41 -4.90
CA VAL A 86 -3.98 -0.98 -3.70
C VAL A 86 -2.57 -1.59 -3.60
N ASP A 87 -2.20 -2.39 -4.61
CA ASP A 87 -0.88 -2.98 -4.77
C ASP A 87 -0.36 -2.68 -6.18
N HIS A 88 0.92 -3.04 -6.45
CA HIS A 88 1.47 -2.94 -7.81
C HIS A 88 0.66 -3.81 -8.79
N PRO A 89 0.36 -3.32 -10.02
CA PRO A 89 -0.43 -4.08 -11.01
C PRO A 89 0.07 -5.49 -11.30
N MET A 90 1.36 -5.78 -11.15
CA MET A 90 1.94 -7.12 -11.37
C MET A 90 1.29 -8.20 -10.50
N TYR A 91 0.85 -7.88 -9.27
CA TYR A 91 0.13 -8.81 -8.38
C TYR A 91 -1.25 -9.21 -8.91
N HIS A 92 -1.78 -8.40 -9.84
CA HIS A 92 -3.13 -8.56 -10.38
C HIS A 92 -3.12 -8.94 -11.87
N HIS A 93 -1.97 -9.38 -12.42
CA HIS A 93 -1.76 -9.67 -13.82
C HIS A 93 -2.91 -10.47 -14.46
N LYS A 94 -3.27 -11.63 -13.88
CA LYS A 94 -4.36 -12.49 -14.38
C LYS A 94 -5.72 -11.80 -14.44
N ARG A 95 -6.02 -10.90 -13.51
CA ARG A 95 -7.26 -10.12 -13.46
C ARG A 95 -7.26 -9.00 -14.50
N LEU A 96 -6.12 -8.32 -14.63
CA LEU A 96 -5.92 -7.24 -15.60
C LEU A 96 -5.92 -7.73 -17.04
N MET A 97 -5.54 -8.99 -17.31
CA MET A 97 -5.60 -9.61 -18.63
C MET A 97 -7.03 -9.97 -19.08
N ARG A 98 -8.04 -9.88 -18.19
CA ARG A 98 -9.44 -10.17 -18.56
C ARG A 98 -9.98 -9.05 -19.45
N GLN A 99 -10.86 -9.48 -20.39
CA GLN A 99 -11.52 -8.57 -21.32
C GLN A 99 -12.88 -8.15 -20.77
N HIS A 100 -13.02 -6.89 -20.43
CA HIS A 100 -14.28 -6.26 -20.06
C HIS A 100 -14.33 -4.86 -20.69
N LYS A 101 -15.49 -4.36 -21.03
CA LYS A 101 -15.64 -3.01 -21.58
C LYS A 101 -16.90 -2.36 -21.08
N PRO A 102 -16.81 -1.13 -20.55
CA PRO A 102 -15.53 -0.41 -20.27
C PRO A 102 -14.84 -0.91 -18.99
N TYR A 103 -13.51 -1.03 -19.03
CA TYR A 103 -12.67 -1.45 -17.89
C TYR A 103 -11.77 -0.31 -17.44
N TYR A 104 -12.07 0.25 -16.29
CA TYR A 104 -11.37 1.36 -15.66
C TYR A 104 -10.50 0.86 -14.50
N VAL A 105 -9.28 1.36 -14.40
CA VAL A 105 -8.34 0.95 -13.36
C VAL A 105 -7.75 2.18 -12.68
N THR A 106 -7.72 2.19 -11.36
CA THR A 106 -6.98 3.20 -10.61
C THR A 106 -5.74 2.60 -9.95
N THR A 107 -4.73 3.43 -9.74
CA THR A 107 -3.44 3.04 -9.16
C THR A 107 -3.06 3.99 -8.04
N ILE A 108 -2.25 3.49 -7.12
CA ILE A 108 -1.77 4.19 -5.92
C ILE A 108 -0.35 4.74 -6.07
N ASP A 109 0.27 4.54 -7.23
CA ASP A 109 1.57 5.10 -7.61
C ASP A 109 1.50 5.57 -9.07
N LYS A 110 2.07 6.75 -9.37
CA LYS A 110 2.00 7.34 -10.73
C LYS A 110 2.79 6.52 -11.76
N ASP A 111 3.87 5.83 -11.35
CA ASP A 111 4.64 4.94 -12.24
C ASP A 111 3.80 3.75 -12.71
N HIS A 112 2.80 3.33 -11.93
CA HIS A 112 1.89 2.26 -12.32
C HIS A 112 1.00 2.63 -13.52
N ILE A 113 0.75 3.93 -13.78
CA ILE A 113 0.01 4.39 -14.97
C ILE A 113 0.75 4.00 -16.24
N ASP A 114 2.04 4.30 -16.30
CA ASP A 114 2.87 4.01 -17.47
C ASP A 114 3.05 2.49 -17.64
N TYR A 115 3.21 1.76 -16.53
CA TYR A 115 3.22 0.31 -16.51
C TYR A 115 1.92 -0.28 -17.10
N LEU A 116 0.75 0.18 -16.66
CA LEU A 116 -0.53 -0.30 -17.16
C LEU A 116 -0.72 0.04 -18.65
N LYS A 117 -0.44 1.26 -19.08
CA LYS A 117 -0.53 1.66 -20.48
C LYS A 117 0.36 0.83 -21.38
N LYS A 118 1.56 0.48 -20.91
CA LYS A 118 2.54 -0.29 -21.66
C LYS A 118 2.17 -1.77 -21.79
N TYR A 119 1.73 -2.39 -20.70
CA TYR A 119 1.53 -3.83 -20.61
C TYR A 119 0.08 -4.29 -20.73
N TYR A 120 -0.90 -3.39 -20.54
CA TYR A 120 -2.34 -3.68 -20.60
C TYR A 120 -3.07 -2.65 -21.49
N PRO A 121 -2.73 -2.54 -22.78
CA PRO A 121 -3.25 -1.49 -23.67
C PRO A 121 -4.76 -1.61 -23.98
N HIS A 122 -5.41 -2.66 -23.51
CA HIS A 122 -6.85 -2.88 -23.66
C HIS A 122 -7.69 -2.20 -22.55
N LEU A 123 -7.05 -1.67 -21.50
CA LEU A 123 -7.74 -0.92 -20.47
C LEU A 123 -8.23 0.42 -21.02
N ASP A 124 -9.50 0.76 -20.79
CA ASP A 124 -10.10 1.94 -21.39
C ASP A 124 -9.66 3.22 -20.69
N ARG A 125 -9.54 3.19 -19.36
CA ARG A 125 -9.17 4.35 -18.55
C ARG A 125 -8.28 3.96 -17.37
N ILE A 126 -7.30 4.81 -17.09
CA ILE A 126 -6.36 4.63 -15.98
C ILE A 126 -6.18 5.97 -15.26
N LYS A 127 -6.32 5.97 -13.93
CA LYS A 127 -6.16 7.16 -13.08
C LYS A 127 -5.31 6.87 -11.86
N PHE A 128 -4.46 7.83 -11.47
CA PHE A 128 -3.82 7.83 -10.17
C PHE A 128 -4.82 8.31 -9.11
N VAL A 129 -5.07 7.49 -8.10
CA VAL A 129 -5.82 7.84 -6.89
C VAL A 129 -5.03 7.31 -5.71
N PRO A 130 -4.41 8.17 -4.89
CA PRO A 130 -3.57 7.71 -3.78
C PRO A 130 -4.41 7.04 -2.70
N HIS A 131 -3.75 6.32 -1.79
CA HIS A 131 -4.38 5.82 -0.58
C HIS A 131 -5.05 6.94 0.23
N GLY A 132 -6.00 6.57 1.06
CA GLY A 132 -6.52 7.38 2.14
C GLY A 132 -6.03 6.86 3.49
N GLY A 133 -6.33 7.61 4.56
CA GLY A 133 -6.10 7.19 5.94
C GLY A 133 -7.41 7.07 6.72
N ILE A 134 -7.30 6.49 7.91
CA ILE A 134 -8.37 6.37 8.91
C ILE A 134 -7.85 6.93 10.23
N GLY A 135 -8.55 7.91 10.80
CA GLY A 135 -8.29 8.44 12.13
C GLY A 135 -9.28 7.93 13.17
N GLN A 136 -8.91 8.03 14.44
CA GLN A 136 -9.79 7.78 15.57
C GLN A 136 -10.34 9.10 16.13
N ASP A 137 -11.55 9.05 16.71
CA ASP A 137 -12.16 10.20 17.36
C ASP A 137 -11.43 10.60 18.66
N ARG A 138 -10.80 9.63 19.32
CA ARG A 138 -10.09 9.81 20.59
C ARG A 138 -8.67 9.32 20.48
N ILE A 139 -7.72 10.23 20.64
CA ILE A 139 -6.30 9.95 20.69
C ILE A 139 -5.70 10.50 21.99
N GLU A 140 -4.65 9.85 22.49
CA GLU A 140 -3.93 10.30 23.69
C GLU A 140 -3.21 11.63 23.43
N GLU A 141 -3.19 12.52 24.41
CA GLU A 141 -2.38 13.73 24.34
C GLU A 141 -0.91 13.37 24.11
N TYR A 142 -0.25 14.07 23.20
CA TYR A 142 1.12 13.73 22.75
C TYR A 142 2.12 13.54 23.91
N LYS A 143 2.06 14.41 24.94
CA LYS A 143 2.93 14.33 26.13
C LYS A 143 2.73 13.09 27.01
N ASN A 144 1.55 12.45 26.92
CA ASN A 144 1.17 11.28 27.74
C ASN A 144 1.41 9.95 26.99
N ARG A 145 1.83 10.02 25.73
CA ARG A 145 2.07 8.84 24.89
C ARG A 145 3.21 8.00 25.43
N LYS A 146 2.98 6.69 25.53
CA LYS A 146 3.88 5.73 26.18
C LYS A 146 4.87 5.07 25.24
N ILE A 147 4.57 5.05 23.95
CA ILE A 147 5.40 4.42 22.92
C ILE A 147 6.25 5.52 22.27
N ASP A 148 7.56 5.43 22.42
CA ASP A 148 8.47 6.40 21.79
C ASP A 148 8.53 6.21 20.29
N VAL A 149 8.81 4.97 19.82
CA VAL A 149 8.84 4.62 18.39
C VAL A 149 8.05 3.35 18.17
N LEU A 150 7.08 3.40 17.26
CA LEU A 150 6.25 2.29 16.84
C LEU A 150 6.55 1.89 15.40
N PHE A 151 6.71 0.60 15.14
CA PHE A 151 6.72 0.02 13.81
C PHE A 151 5.62 -1.04 13.68
N LEU A 152 4.80 -0.92 12.64
CA LEU A 152 3.71 -1.85 12.33
C LEU A 152 3.98 -2.51 10.98
N GLY A 153 4.19 -3.82 10.96
CA GLY A 153 4.41 -4.56 9.71
C GLY A 153 5.06 -5.92 9.94
N SER A 154 4.74 -6.86 9.07
CA SER A 154 5.32 -8.21 9.10
C SER A 154 6.80 -8.21 8.78
N TYR A 155 7.52 -9.18 9.28
CA TYR A 155 8.92 -9.44 9.01
C TYR A 155 9.08 -10.72 8.18
N GLU A 156 10.05 -10.71 7.31
CA GLU A 156 10.60 -11.88 6.66
C GLU A 156 12.13 -11.74 6.67
N ASN A 157 12.86 -12.82 7.00
CA ASN A 157 14.31 -12.76 7.00
C ASN A 157 14.84 -12.68 5.56
N PRO A 158 15.49 -11.58 5.14
CA PRO A 158 15.93 -11.40 3.76
C PRO A 158 16.98 -12.42 3.32
N LYS A 159 17.83 -12.92 4.22
CA LYS A 159 18.82 -13.95 3.91
C LYS A 159 18.14 -15.28 3.59
N LYS A 160 17.22 -15.74 4.46
CA LYS A 160 16.41 -16.94 4.21
C LYS A 160 15.59 -16.81 2.93
N LYS A 161 15.05 -15.62 2.66
CA LYS A 161 14.30 -15.37 1.43
C LYS A 161 15.16 -15.58 0.19
N LEU A 162 16.41 -15.12 0.16
CA LEU A 162 17.34 -15.39 -0.95
C LEU A 162 17.73 -16.87 -1.08
N GLU A 163 17.79 -17.63 -0.01
CA GLU A 163 18.07 -19.08 -0.04
C GLU A 163 17.01 -19.85 -0.87
N TYR A 164 15.76 -19.40 -0.91
CA TYR A 164 14.74 -20.02 -1.77
C TYR A 164 15.10 -19.96 -3.26
N THR A 165 15.89 -18.97 -3.68
CA THR A 165 16.34 -18.87 -5.07
C THR A 165 17.30 -20.00 -5.48
N GLU A 166 17.88 -20.74 -4.54
CA GLU A 166 18.78 -21.87 -4.81
C GLU A 166 18.09 -23.04 -5.54
N ARG A 167 16.75 -23.08 -5.47
CA ARG A 167 15.91 -24.06 -6.15
C ARG A 167 15.56 -23.68 -7.58
N ILE A 168 15.92 -22.46 -7.99
CA ILE A 168 15.62 -21.89 -9.33
C ILE A 168 16.79 -22.19 -10.28
N PRO A 169 16.52 -22.45 -11.59
CA PRO A 169 17.59 -22.65 -12.57
C PRO A 169 18.59 -21.48 -12.58
N ASN A 170 19.88 -21.77 -12.74
CA ASN A 170 20.97 -20.82 -12.54
C ASN A 170 20.78 -19.47 -13.27
N GLY A 171 20.43 -19.48 -14.55
CA GLY A 171 20.28 -18.22 -15.32
C GLY A 171 19.16 -17.31 -14.79
N MET A 172 18.04 -17.89 -14.34
CA MET A 172 16.94 -17.16 -13.74
C MET A 172 17.31 -16.71 -12.32
N ARG A 173 17.99 -17.55 -11.55
CA ARG A 173 18.51 -17.22 -10.22
C ARG A 173 19.44 -16.00 -10.27
N GLU A 174 20.39 -16.01 -11.19
CA GLU A 174 21.33 -14.89 -11.38
C GLU A 174 20.58 -13.59 -11.74
N LEU A 175 19.60 -13.67 -12.62
CA LEU A 175 18.76 -12.52 -12.98
C LEU A 175 18.04 -11.94 -11.74
N ILE A 176 17.43 -12.79 -10.92
CA ILE A 176 16.72 -12.39 -9.69
C ILE A 176 17.69 -11.75 -8.70
N VAL A 177 18.78 -12.45 -8.37
CA VAL A 177 19.75 -12.00 -7.36
C VAL A 177 20.43 -10.69 -7.77
N ASP A 178 20.80 -10.54 -9.03
CA ASP A 178 21.44 -9.32 -9.51
C ASP A 178 20.43 -8.15 -9.58
N THR A 179 19.16 -8.41 -9.88
CA THR A 179 18.09 -7.40 -9.78
C THR A 179 17.90 -6.94 -8.34
N CYS A 180 17.86 -7.88 -7.37
CA CYS A 180 17.78 -7.56 -5.95
C CYS A 180 18.96 -6.65 -5.52
N LYS A 181 20.21 -7.00 -5.86
CA LYS A 181 21.41 -6.20 -5.52
C LYS A 181 21.38 -4.78 -6.08
N ILE A 182 20.79 -4.58 -7.27
CA ILE A 182 20.58 -3.24 -7.82
C ILE A 182 19.64 -2.46 -6.91
N LEU A 183 18.50 -3.04 -6.56
CA LEU A 183 17.47 -2.39 -5.76
C LEU A 183 17.90 -2.12 -4.31
N GLU A 184 18.82 -2.90 -3.74
CA GLU A 184 19.45 -2.64 -2.43
C GLU A 184 20.25 -1.33 -2.41
N THR A 185 20.74 -0.87 -3.57
CA THR A 185 21.60 0.30 -3.69
C THR A 185 20.96 1.46 -4.45
N LYS A 186 20.13 1.14 -5.45
CA LYS A 186 19.42 2.11 -6.29
C LYS A 186 17.99 2.32 -5.77
N THR A 187 17.87 2.91 -4.61
CA THR A 187 16.59 3.08 -3.90
C THR A 187 15.52 3.81 -4.71
N GLN A 188 15.92 4.59 -5.72
CA GLN A 188 15.00 5.32 -6.60
C GLN A 188 14.49 4.49 -7.80
N TRP A 189 15.10 3.32 -8.05
CA TRP A 189 14.68 2.49 -9.17
C TRP A 189 13.46 1.64 -8.82
N THR A 190 12.55 1.48 -9.80
CA THR A 190 11.47 0.50 -9.71
C THR A 190 12.01 -0.90 -10.01
N MET A 191 11.27 -1.92 -9.61
CA MET A 191 11.60 -3.31 -9.97
C MET A 191 11.66 -3.50 -11.49
N GLU A 192 10.72 -2.88 -12.25
CA GLU A 192 10.73 -2.92 -13.71
C GLU A 192 12.02 -2.34 -14.30
N GLN A 193 12.46 -1.17 -13.83
CA GLN A 193 13.69 -0.54 -14.30
C GLN A 193 14.92 -1.41 -14.03
N ALA A 194 15.01 -1.99 -12.83
CA ALA A 194 16.13 -2.86 -12.48
C ALA A 194 16.15 -4.15 -13.31
N LEU A 195 14.96 -4.75 -13.53
CA LEU A 195 14.84 -5.95 -14.35
C LEU A 195 15.16 -5.68 -15.81
N LEU A 196 14.64 -4.60 -16.40
CA LEU A 196 14.94 -4.18 -17.78
C LEU A 196 16.45 -3.95 -17.97
N TYR A 197 17.10 -3.27 -17.03
CA TYR A 197 18.55 -3.08 -17.05
C TYR A 197 19.30 -4.43 -17.06
N GLN A 198 18.89 -5.37 -16.22
CA GLN A 198 19.52 -6.69 -16.17
C GLN A 198 19.29 -7.52 -17.44
N LEU A 199 18.12 -7.42 -18.05
CA LEU A 199 17.83 -8.06 -19.34
C LEU A 199 18.68 -7.46 -20.47
N GLU A 200 18.85 -6.14 -20.51
CA GLU A 200 19.70 -5.44 -21.46
C GLU A 200 21.16 -5.87 -21.33
N MET A 201 21.71 -5.91 -20.11
CA MET A 201 23.09 -6.37 -19.85
C MET A 201 23.34 -7.81 -20.29
N ARG A 202 22.29 -8.65 -20.31
CA ARG A 202 22.34 -10.04 -20.79
C ARG A 202 21.98 -10.19 -22.27
N GLN A 203 21.72 -9.07 -22.97
CA GLN A 203 21.26 -9.03 -24.37
C GLN A 203 19.99 -9.86 -24.61
N LEU A 204 19.14 -9.98 -23.60
CA LEU A 204 17.84 -10.65 -23.68
C LEU A 204 16.77 -9.65 -24.10
N LYS A 205 16.01 -10.01 -25.13
CA LYS A 205 14.86 -9.21 -25.62
C LYS A 205 13.57 -9.89 -25.23
N MET A 206 12.64 -9.11 -24.70
CA MET A 206 11.30 -9.58 -24.34
C MET A 206 10.23 -8.71 -25.02
N THR A 207 9.12 -9.31 -25.37
CA THR A 207 7.90 -8.57 -25.74
C THR A 207 7.25 -7.95 -24.50
N ASN A 208 6.33 -7.00 -24.70
CA ASN A 208 5.55 -6.45 -23.58
C ASN A 208 4.71 -7.53 -22.86
N SER A 209 4.21 -8.52 -23.61
CA SER A 209 3.48 -9.66 -23.03
C SER A 209 4.38 -10.49 -22.13
N ASP A 210 5.57 -10.89 -22.64
CA ASP A 210 6.53 -11.66 -21.85
C ASP A 210 6.97 -10.89 -20.59
N MET A 211 7.16 -9.58 -20.74
CA MET A 211 7.58 -8.72 -19.64
C MET A 211 6.50 -8.61 -18.55
N SER A 212 5.21 -8.49 -18.91
CA SER A 212 4.13 -8.44 -17.94
C SER A 212 3.96 -9.77 -17.19
N GLU A 213 4.17 -10.90 -17.87
CA GLU A 213 4.12 -12.23 -17.29
C GLU A 213 5.30 -12.43 -16.33
N ILE A 214 6.55 -12.17 -16.77
CA ILE A 214 7.73 -12.33 -15.91
C ILE A 214 7.70 -11.41 -14.69
N MET A 215 7.18 -10.17 -14.81
CA MET A 215 6.99 -9.29 -13.67
C MET A 215 6.05 -9.92 -12.64
N SER A 216 4.96 -10.57 -13.09
CA SER A 216 4.02 -11.24 -12.18
C SER A 216 4.59 -12.51 -11.54
N ASP A 217 5.51 -13.19 -12.22
CA ASP A 217 6.18 -14.38 -11.68
C ASP A 217 7.32 -14.02 -10.72
N LEU A 218 7.91 -12.84 -10.88
CA LEU A 218 9.02 -12.35 -10.08
C LEU A 218 8.61 -11.41 -8.93
N VAL A 219 7.35 -11.45 -8.46
CA VAL A 219 6.89 -10.69 -7.27
C VAL A 219 7.80 -10.89 -6.04
N PHE A 220 8.50 -12.02 -6.00
CA PHE A 220 9.53 -12.32 -5.01
C PHE A 220 10.57 -11.19 -4.85
N ILE A 221 10.95 -10.50 -5.93
CA ILE A 221 11.94 -9.41 -5.88
C ILE A 221 11.39 -8.23 -5.07
N ASP A 222 10.12 -7.85 -5.30
CA ASP A 222 9.47 -6.81 -4.52
C ASP A 222 9.35 -7.18 -3.04
N GLU A 223 8.92 -8.41 -2.75
CA GLU A 223 8.84 -8.94 -1.39
C GLU A 223 10.21 -8.98 -0.70
N TYR A 224 11.26 -9.36 -1.43
CA TYR A 224 12.62 -9.35 -0.92
C TYR A 224 13.08 -7.93 -0.53
N ILE A 225 12.84 -6.94 -1.38
CA ILE A 225 13.25 -5.56 -1.10
C ILE A 225 12.49 -4.97 0.09
N ARG A 226 11.21 -5.32 0.25
CA ARG A 226 10.44 -4.98 1.47
C ARG A 226 11.09 -5.58 2.72
N ALA A 227 11.43 -6.87 2.67
CA ALA A 227 12.09 -7.58 3.77
C ALA A 227 13.47 -6.98 4.08
N TYR A 228 14.28 -6.74 3.06
CA TYR A 228 15.63 -6.18 3.18
C TYR A 228 15.63 -4.83 3.90
N TYR A 229 14.80 -3.88 3.46
CA TYR A 229 14.80 -2.55 4.08
C TYR A 229 14.14 -2.53 5.45
N ARG A 230 13.14 -3.36 5.72
CA ARG A 230 12.58 -3.52 7.07
C ARG A 230 13.63 -4.06 8.04
N ASP A 231 14.34 -5.13 7.66
CA ASP A 231 15.45 -5.68 8.46
C ASP A 231 16.52 -4.62 8.70
N LYS A 232 17.01 -3.98 7.63
CA LYS A 232 18.06 -2.97 7.70
C LYS A 232 17.69 -1.81 8.63
N VAL A 233 16.49 -1.27 8.51
CA VAL A 233 16.02 -0.13 9.31
C VAL A 233 15.91 -0.53 10.79
N ILE A 234 15.18 -1.59 11.12
CA ILE A 234 14.96 -2.01 12.52
C ILE A 234 16.28 -2.45 13.17
N ARG A 235 17.11 -3.19 12.45
CA ARG A 235 18.45 -3.58 12.93
C ARG A 235 19.32 -2.37 13.24
N THR A 236 19.37 -1.38 12.34
CA THR A 236 20.14 -0.14 12.55
C THR A 236 19.66 0.62 13.78
N LEU A 237 18.35 0.68 14.02
CA LEU A 237 17.81 1.33 15.22
C LEU A 237 18.25 0.61 16.51
N GLY A 238 18.07 -0.70 16.57
CA GLY A 238 18.51 -1.50 17.74
C GLY A 238 20.00 -1.41 18.02
N GLU A 239 20.84 -1.50 16.97
CA GLU A 239 22.31 -1.36 17.07
C GLU A 239 22.76 0.01 17.61
N ASN A 240 21.92 1.04 17.47
CA ASN A 240 22.20 2.39 17.94
C ASN A 240 21.38 2.78 19.19
N GLY A 241 20.80 1.80 19.91
CA GLY A 241 20.15 2.02 21.19
C GLY A 241 18.81 2.72 21.13
N VAL A 242 18.12 2.69 19.97
CA VAL A 242 16.77 3.24 19.84
C VAL A 242 15.75 2.15 20.17
N THR A 243 14.93 2.40 21.20
CA THR A 243 13.83 1.50 21.56
C THR A 243 12.71 1.59 20.55
N VAL A 244 12.31 0.44 19.99
CA VAL A 244 11.20 0.34 19.01
C VAL A 244 10.23 -0.76 19.45
N GLU A 245 8.96 -0.40 19.58
CA GLU A 245 7.87 -1.36 19.72
C GLU A 245 7.45 -1.86 18.33
N VAL A 246 7.61 -3.15 18.08
CA VAL A 246 7.39 -3.77 16.77
C VAL A 246 6.23 -4.74 16.83
N TYR A 247 5.21 -4.56 15.99
CA TYR A 247 4.04 -5.41 15.89
C TYR A 247 3.89 -5.99 14.48
N GLY A 248 3.72 -7.29 14.38
CA GLY A 248 3.51 -7.99 13.11
C GLY A 248 3.91 -9.45 13.16
N ASN A 249 3.58 -10.19 12.12
CA ASN A 249 3.95 -11.60 11.98
C ASN A 249 5.42 -11.75 11.53
N GLY A 250 6.05 -12.86 11.90
CA GLY A 250 7.36 -13.27 11.41
C GLY A 250 8.55 -12.69 12.17
N TRP A 251 8.34 -11.80 13.14
CA TRP A 251 9.42 -11.17 13.91
C TRP A 251 10.16 -12.15 14.83
N GLU A 252 9.61 -13.32 15.09
CA GLU A 252 10.30 -14.44 15.76
C GLU A 252 11.52 -14.92 14.99
N GLU A 253 11.61 -14.64 13.70
CA GLU A 253 12.76 -14.95 12.85
C GLU A 253 13.82 -13.85 12.81
N PHE A 254 13.60 -12.72 13.47
CA PHE A 254 14.57 -11.63 13.53
C PHE A 254 15.78 -12.04 14.37
N ASP A 255 16.94 -12.10 13.75
CA ASP A 255 18.21 -12.57 14.36
C ASP A 255 19.10 -11.41 14.89
N GLY A 256 18.53 -10.24 15.09
CA GLY A 256 19.25 -9.09 15.66
C GLY A 256 19.63 -9.32 17.12
N ASN A 257 20.89 -9.04 17.46
CA ASN A 257 21.41 -9.19 18.85
C ASN A 257 20.97 -8.03 19.78
N GLN A 258 20.01 -7.22 19.37
CA GLN A 258 19.61 -5.97 20.07
C GLN A 258 18.23 -6.11 20.74
N THR A 259 17.98 -7.26 21.35
CA THR A 259 16.72 -7.59 22.02
C THR A 259 16.33 -6.60 23.14
N ASP A 260 17.30 -5.88 23.70
CA ASP A 260 17.04 -4.88 24.74
C ASP A 260 16.37 -3.61 24.20
N PHE A 261 16.46 -3.36 22.89
CA PHE A 261 15.92 -2.16 22.24
C PHE A 261 14.78 -2.47 21.24
N ILE A 262 14.68 -3.70 20.75
CA ILE A 262 13.63 -4.11 19.81
C ILE A 262 12.64 -5.00 20.53
N HIS A 263 11.50 -4.42 20.93
CA HIS A 263 10.45 -5.11 21.63
C HIS A 263 9.47 -5.71 20.63
N ILE A 264 9.51 -7.01 20.49
CA ILE A 264 8.70 -7.75 19.51
C ILE A 264 7.37 -8.17 20.15
N HIS A 265 6.28 -7.87 19.45
CA HIS A 265 4.91 -8.21 19.81
C HIS A 265 4.24 -9.02 18.69
N GLU A 266 3.19 -9.74 19.03
CA GLU A 266 2.33 -10.41 18.05
C GLU A 266 1.63 -9.39 17.14
N SER A 267 1.11 -9.88 16.01
CA SER A 267 0.30 -9.07 15.12
C SER A 267 -1.01 -8.67 15.81
N VAL A 268 -1.45 -7.47 15.52
CA VAL A 268 -2.70 -6.88 16.03
C VAL A 268 -3.71 -6.67 14.90
N SER A 269 -4.98 -6.56 15.24
CA SER A 269 -5.99 -6.14 14.27
C SER A 269 -5.75 -4.71 13.78
N TYR A 270 -6.36 -4.34 12.66
CA TYR A 270 -6.24 -2.98 12.14
C TYR A 270 -6.74 -1.93 13.15
N MET A 271 -7.85 -2.20 13.84
CA MET A 271 -8.37 -1.27 14.85
C MET A 271 -7.42 -1.08 16.03
N GLU A 272 -6.82 -2.17 16.54
CA GLU A 272 -5.78 -2.09 17.58
C GLU A 272 -4.54 -1.35 17.07
N SER A 273 -4.19 -1.48 15.79
CA SER A 273 -3.08 -0.73 15.21
C SER A 273 -3.32 0.79 15.22
N LEU A 274 -4.57 1.25 15.02
CA LEU A 274 -4.94 2.66 15.17
C LEU A 274 -4.75 3.14 16.63
N GLU A 275 -5.15 2.31 17.60
CA GLU A 275 -4.97 2.61 19.04
C GLU A 275 -3.49 2.75 19.39
N LEU A 276 -2.64 1.83 18.88
CA LEU A 276 -1.19 1.91 19.09
C LEU A 276 -0.59 3.17 18.44
N MET A 277 -1.01 3.53 17.23
CA MET A 277 -0.59 4.79 16.60
C MET A 277 -0.99 6.01 17.44
N GLY A 278 -2.20 5.99 18.04
CA GLY A 278 -2.66 7.05 18.96
C GLY A 278 -1.86 7.14 20.26
N GLN A 279 -1.13 6.09 20.63
CA GLN A 279 -0.28 6.02 21.84
C GLN A 279 1.21 6.23 21.52
N ALA A 280 1.60 6.28 20.25
CA ALA A 280 2.98 6.44 19.83
C ALA A 280 3.34 7.91 19.58
N LYS A 281 4.54 8.35 19.99
CA LYS A 281 5.10 9.65 19.64
C LYS A 281 5.52 9.67 18.18
N ILE A 282 6.29 8.66 17.75
CA ILE A 282 6.79 8.49 16.39
C ILE A 282 6.27 7.16 15.85
N VAL A 283 5.69 7.16 14.65
CA VAL A 283 5.41 5.94 13.91
C VAL A 283 6.31 5.91 12.68
N LEU A 284 7.11 4.86 12.62
CA LEU A 284 8.07 4.64 11.54
C LEU A 284 7.40 3.86 10.40
N ASN A 285 7.51 4.37 9.18
CA ASN A 285 7.06 3.70 7.98
C ASN A 285 8.26 3.38 7.07
N VAL A 286 8.23 2.21 6.43
CA VAL A 286 9.25 1.73 5.47
C VAL A 286 8.51 1.24 4.24
N MET A 287 8.64 1.97 3.12
CA MET A 287 7.87 1.70 1.89
C MET A 287 8.75 1.75 0.62
N PRO A 288 9.83 0.96 0.54
CA PRO A 288 10.83 1.05 -0.54
C PRO A 288 10.28 0.82 -1.95
N TRP A 289 9.09 0.28 -2.09
CA TRP A 289 8.44 -0.02 -3.36
C TRP A 289 7.66 1.16 -3.97
N PHE A 290 7.24 2.15 -3.16
CA PHE A 290 6.59 3.35 -3.68
C PHE A 290 7.62 4.39 -4.09
N LYS A 291 7.60 4.78 -5.38
CA LYS A 291 8.47 5.84 -5.91
C LYS A 291 7.70 7.15 -6.10
N LYS A 292 6.48 7.04 -6.64
CA LYS A 292 5.57 8.17 -6.93
C LYS A 292 4.17 7.95 -6.35
N GLY A 293 4.10 7.22 -5.27
CA GLY A 293 2.89 6.92 -4.50
C GLY A 293 3.16 6.93 -3.00
N SER A 294 2.27 6.31 -2.23
CA SER A 294 2.46 6.18 -0.78
C SER A 294 1.68 5.00 -0.21
N HIS A 295 2.13 4.52 0.94
CA HIS A 295 1.38 3.55 1.74
C HIS A 295 0.29 4.26 2.55
N GLU A 296 -0.86 3.62 2.79
CA GLU A 296 -1.97 4.16 3.58
C GLU A 296 -1.55 4.54 5.00
N ARG A 297 -0.60 3.78 5.58
CA ARG A 297 -0.09 3.99 6.95
C ARG A 297 0.46 5.39 7.17
N VAL A 298 0.99 6.05 6.14
CA VAL A 298 1.48 7.43 6.26
C VAL A 298 0.34 8.35 6.67
N PHE A 299 -0.78 8.30 5.98
CA PHE A 299 -1.95 9.13 6.28
C PHE A 299 -2.63 8.71 7.59
N THR A 300 -2.78 7.41 7.80
CA THR A 300 -3.35 6.84 9.03
C THR A 300 -2.54 7.24 10.26
N THR A 301 -1.21 7.17 10.20
CA THR A 301 -0.32 7.63 11.28
C THR A 301 -0.59 9.09 11.64
N MET A 302 -0.60 9.96 10.64
CA MET A 302 -0.82 11.40 10.86
C MET A 302 -2.22 11.67 11.43
N MET A 303 -3.27 11.03 10.92
CA MET A 303 -4.64 11.17 11.42
C MET A 303 -4.79 10.72 12.87
N ASN A 304 -3.95 9.79 13.34
CA ASN A 304 -3.89 9.35 14.74
C ASN A 304 -2.91 10.19 15.57
N GLY A 305 -2.43 11.30 15.03
CA GLY A 305 -1.68 12.34 15.73
C GLY A 305 -0.26 11.94 16.13
N ALA A 306 0.31 10.87 15.56
CA ALA A 306 1.71 10.54 15.72
C ALA A 306 2.58 11.30 14.72
N LEU A 307 3.84 11.59 15.09
CA LEU A 307 4.82 12.06 14.12
C LEU A 307 5.10 10.95 13.12
N CYS A 308 4.69 11.13 11.87
CA CYS A 308 5.01 10.19 10.80
C CYS A 308 6.45 10.39 10.35
N MET A 309 7.25 9.34 10.47
CA MET A 309 8.62 9.30 9.95
C MET A 309 8.68 8.23 8.85
N THR A 310 8.95 8.63 7.61
CA THR A 310 8.84 7.75 6.43
C THR A 310 9.97 7.98 5.44
N ASP A 311 10.30 6.96 4.65
CA ASP A 311 11.14 7.13 3.49
C ASP A 311 10.45 7.96 2.40
N ARG A 312 11.25 8.57 1.52
CA ARG A 312 10.79 9.54 0.52
C ARG A 312 10.07 8.88 -0.65
N SER A 313 9.04 9.55 -1.16
CA SER A 313 8.49 9.34 -2.50
C SER A 313 8.16 10.69 -3.14
N GLU A 314 8.21 10.77 -4.48
CA GLU A 314 7.88 12.00 -5.20
C GLU A 314 6.48 12.52 -4.83
N TYR A 315 5.49 11.64 -4.73
CA TYR A 315 4.13 12.03 -4.36
C TYR A 315 4.04 12.63 -2.95
N LEU A 316 4.70 12.03 -1.96
CA LEU A 316 4.68 12.58 -0.61
C LEU A 316 5.41 13.93 -0.53
N GLU A 317 6.48 14.12 -1.30
CA GLU A 317 7.20 15.40 -1.40
C GLU A 317 6.40 16.48 -2.14
N GLU A 318 5.47 16.11 -3.03
CA GLU A 318 4.53 17.04 -3.67
C GLU A 318 3.45 17.54 -2.70
N VAL A 319 2.96 16.65 -1.82
CA VAL A 319 1.80 16.96 -0.97
C VAL A 319 2.14 17.38 0.45
N PHE A 320 3.33 17.04 0.94
CA PHE A 320 3.79 17.39 2.30
C PHE A 320 5.14 18.09 2.28
N THR A 321 5.35 18.98 3.25
CA THR A 321 6.61 19.65 3.48
C THR A 321 7.39 18.94 4.59
N ASP A 322 8.63 18.54 4.31
CA ASP A 322 9.53 17.91 5.29
C ASP A 322 9.67 18.78 6.55
N LYS A 323 9.63 18.13 7.72
CA LYS A 323 9.75 18.76 9.04
C LYS A 323 8.65 19.77 9.37
N LYS A 324 7.55 19.77 8.62
CA LYS A 324 6.38 20.59 8.86
C LYS A 324 5.11 19.76 9.10
N GLU A 325 4.81 18.78 8.24
CA GLU A 325 3.68 17.88 8.40
C GLU A 325 4.10 16.43 8.68
N LEU A 326 5.32 16.04 8.30
CA LEU A 326 5.95 14.75 8.56
C LEU A 326 7.47 14.90 8.54
N VAL A 327 8.22 13.84 8.79
CA VAL A 327 9.68 13.80 8.67
C VAL A 327 10.11 12.73 7.70
N PHE A 328 10.88 13.13 6.69
CA PHE A 328 11.46 12.19 5.74
C PHE A 328 12.85 11.71 6.19
N TYR A 329 13.14 10.44 5.89
CA TYR A 329 14.50 9.91 5.93
C TYR A 329 14.85 9.25 4.59
N ASP A 330 16.14 8.97 4.36
CA ASP A 330 16.60 8.36 3.11
C ASP A 330 17.04 6.90 3.37
N LEU A 331 16.51 5.96 2.58
CA LEU A 331 16.90 4.56 2.63
C LEU A 331 18.38 4.29 2.24
N LYS A 332 19.04 5.25 1.56
CA LYS A 332 20.48 5.20 1.31
C LYS A 332 21.32 5.53 2.54
N GLU A 333 20.75 6.28 3.48
CA GLU A 333 21.43 6.83 4.66
C GLU A 333 20.73 6.38 5.95
N VAL A 334 20.31 5.10 6.01
CA VAL A 334 19.59 4.54 7.18
C VAL A 334 20.38 4.72 8.47
N GLU A 335 21.71 4.76 8.40
CA GLU A 335 22.61 5.01 9.54
C GLU A 335 22.41 6.39 10.19
N LYS A 336 21.77 7.34 9.52
CA LYS A 336 21.43 8.65 10.09
C LYS A 336 20.09 8.64 10.86
N LEU A 337 19.26 7.64 10.62
CA LEU A 337 17.90 7.56 11.18
C LEU A 337 17.87 7.52 12.72
N PRO A 338 18.78 6.78 13.42
CA PRO A 338 18.81 6.79 14.89
C PRO A 338 18.99 8.20 15.46
N GLY A 339 19.92 8.98 14.91
CA GLY A 339 20.14 10.35 15.33
C GLY A 339 18.94 11.27 15.07
N LEU A 340 18.26 11.08 13.93
CA LEU A 340 17.05 11.82 13.59
C LEU A 340 15.89 11.50 14.54
N ILE A 341 15.70 10.25 14.92
CA ILE A 341 14.69 9.83 15.90
C ILE A 341 14.99 10.46 17.27
N GLN A 342 16.25 10.37 17.74
CA GLN A 342 16.65 10.95 19.03
C GLN A 342 16.46 12.48 19.06
N GLU A 343 16.70 13.18 17.93
CA GLU A 343 16.43 14.62 17.83
C GLU A 343 14.97 14.93 18.20
N TYR A 344 14.01 14.21 17.61
CA TYR A 344 12.58 14.47 17.84
C TYR A 344 12.07 13.93 19.17
N LEU A 345 12.63 12.86 19.72
CA LEU A 345 12.32 12.40 21.07
C LEU A 345 12.80 13.38 22.13
N ASN A 346 13.91 14.09 21.88
CA ASN A 346 14.42 15.14 22.77
C ASN A 346 13.70 16.50 22.60
N GLN A 347 13.05 16.74 21.45
CA GLN A 347 12.33 17.96 21.11
C GLN A 347 10.82 17.71 21.01
N ASN A 348 10.21 17.20 22.11
CA ASN A 348 8.82 16.76 22.13
C ASN A 348 7.81 17.82 21.63
N GLU A 349 7.98 19.10 21.93
CA GLU A 349 7.06 20.15 21.46
C GLU A 349 7.15 20.33 19.94
N LYS A 350 8.34 20.30 19.36
CA LYS A 350 8.53 20.37 17.91
C LYS A 350 7.94 19.14 17.21
N ALA A 351 8.17 17.95 17.77
CA ALA A 351 7.59 16.72 17.25
C ALA A 351 6.06 16.76 17.26
N LYS A 352 5.46 17.25 18.34
CA LYS A 352 4.03 17.46 18.49
C LYS A 352 3.47 18.47 17.47
N GLU A 353 4.15 19.61 17.26
CA GLU A 353 3.73 20.61 16.26
C GLU A 353 3.65 20.00 14.87
N ILE A 354 4.67 19.23 14.46
CA ILE A 354 4.68 18.53 13.17
C ILE A 354 3.56 17.50 13.09
N ALA A 355 3.36 16.70 14.15
CA ALA A 355 2.31 15.69 14.21
C ALA A 355 0.91 16.31 14.08
N LEU A 356 0.66 17.45 14.73
CA LEU A 356 -0.62 18.17 14.64
C LEU A 356 -0.85 18.75 13.24
N ALA A 357 0.17 19.36 12.63
CA ALA A 357 0.07 19.89 11.27
C ALA A 357 -0.17 18.75 10.25
N GLY A 358 0.51 17.61 10.42
CA GLY A 358 0.29 16.42 9.60
C GLY A 358 -1.13 15.86 9.75
N LYS A 359 -1.64 15.82 10.99
CA LYS A 359 -3.02 15.39 11.28
C LYS A 359 -4.04 16.27 10.57
N GLU A 360 -3.96 17.59 10.76
CA GLU A 360 -4.88 18.56 10.16
C GLU A 360 -4.93 18.41 8.63
N LYS A 361 -3.77 18.35 7.99
CA LYS A 361 -3.67 18.22 6.54
C LYS A 361 -4.18 16.87 6.02
N SER A 362 -3.86 15.79 6.74
CA SER A 362 -4.31 14.45 6.32
C SER A 362 -5.81 14.27 6.47
N GLU A 363 -6.41 14.79 7.54
CA GLU A 363 -7.87 14.78 7.73
C GLU A 363 -8.59 15.63 6.67
N ALA A 364 -8.01 16.76 6.27
CA ALA A 364 -8.58 17.62 5.24
C ALA A 364 -8.53 17.00 3.85
N ASP A 365 -7.41 16.33 3.48
CA ASP A 365 -7.11 16.01 2.08
C ASP A 365 -6.93 14.54 1.76
N HIS A 366 -6.72 13.66 2.75
CA HIS A 366 -6.27 12.30 2.51
C HIS A 366 -7.11 11.20 3.17
N THR A 367 -8.41 11.42 3.38
CA THR A 367 -9.33 10.39 3.90
C THR A 367 -9.79 9.45 2.78
N TRP A 368 -10.09 8.19 3.08
CA TRP A 368 -10.72 7.26 2.14
C TRP A 368 -12.08 7.76 1.63
N LYS A 369 -12.82 8.47 2.47
CA LYS A 369 -14.07 9.12 2.07
C LYS A 369 -13.86 10.14 0.95
N LYS A 370 -12.79 10.94 1.03
CA LYS A 370 -12.43 11.89 -0.04
C LYS A 370 -12.00 11.16 -1.31
N ARG A 371 -11.30 10.02 -1.19
CA ARG A 371 -11.01 9.16 -2.36
C ARG A 371 -12.28 8.64 -3.02
N GLY A 372 -13.30 8.29 -2.24
CA GLY A 372 -14.61 7.93 -2.77
C GLY A 372 -15.23 9.06 -3.60
N GLN A 373 -15.17 10.31 -3.14
CA GLN A 373 -15.63 11.47 -3.91
C GLN A 373 -14.86 11.64 -5.23
N GLU A 374 -13.50 11.63 -5.15
CA GLU A 374 -12.63 11.75 -6.33
C GLU A 374 -12.86 10.64 -7.38
N LEU A 375 -13.16 9.42 -6.91
CA LEU A 375 -13.50 8.28 -7.75
C LEU A 375 -14.85 8.46 -8.43
N LEU A 376 -15.85 8.89 -7.69
CA LEU A 376 -17.20 9.11 -8.24
C LEU A 376 -17.20 10.21 -9.29
N ASP A 377 -16.54 11.34 -9.02
CA ASP A 377 -16.39 12.45 -9.97
C ASP A 377 -15.77 11.94 -11.28
N TRP A 378 -14.70 11.15 -11.18
CA TRP A 378 -14.06 10.54 -12.36
C TRP A 378 -14.97 9.57 -13.11
N ILE A 379 -15.74 8.75 -12.42
CA ILE A 379 -16.72 7.83 -13.05
C ILE A 379 -17.79 8.61 -13.81
N VAL A 380 -18.19 9.76 -13.27
CA VAL A 380 -19.22 10.66 -13.89
C VAL A 380 -18.66 11.40 -15.10
N GLU A 381 -17.47 12.02 -14.97
CA GLU A 381 -16.82 12.77 -16.06
C GLU A 381 -16.59 11.94 -17.31
N GLU A 382 -16.40 10.64 -17.15
CA GLU A 382 -16.14 9.68 -18.22
C GLU A 382 -17.43 8.97 -18.72
N SER A 383 -18.64 9.50 -18.36
CA SER A 383 -19.94 8.88 -18.68
C SER A 383 -20.55 9.38 -20.03
#